data_b4a4f2f6a9a555fffd2a594aa5e85581
#
_entry.id   b4a4f2f6a9a555fffd2a594aa5e85581
#
_cell.length_a   1.000
_cell.length_b   1.000
_cell.length_c   1.000
_cell.angle_alpha   90.00
_cell.angle_beta   90.00
_cell.angle_gamma   90.00
#
_symmetry.space_group_name_H-M   'P 1'
#
loop_
_entity.id
_entity.type
_entity.pdbx_description
1 polymer ?
#
loop_
_entity_poly.entity_id
_entity_poly.type
_entity_poly.pdbx_seq_one_letter_code
_entity_poly.pdbx_strand_id
1 'polypeptide(L)'
;MKTKIMMLALTLLTSGTVWGEDFPKDSLKVVDMEEVVVIATPKENRKLRELPIAATVLSQENMCANQVHSVKNLTGIVPNLFIPDYGSKLTTSIYIRGIGSRINTPSVGLYVDNIPYIDKSAFDFNYCDIERIDVLRGPQGTLYGRNTMGGLITVSYTHLTLP
;
A
#
# COMPACT_ATOMS: atom_id res chain seq x y z
N MET A 1 7.95 -18.62 -75.85
CA MET A 1 6.99 -18.38 -74.77
C MET A 1 7.29 -19.19 -73.49
N LYS A 2 7.69 -20.42 -73.57
CA LYS A 2 7.94 -21.33 -72.44
C LYS A 2 9.11 -20.86 -71.51
N THR A 3 10.16 -20.28 -72.07
CA THR A 3 11.33 -19.80 -71.30
C THR A 3 11.05 -18.55 -70.47
N LYS A 4 10.16 -17.67 -70.94
CA LYS A 4 9.77 -16.46 -70.16
C LYS A 4 8.88 -16.79 -68.95
N ILE A 5 8.06 -17.83 -69.06
CA ILE A 5 7.22 -18.31 -67.96
C ILE A 5 8.07 -19.00 -66.88
N MET A 6 9.12 -19.73 -67.33
CA MET A 6 10.04 -20.39 -66.41
C MET A 6 10.90 -19.41 -65.61
N MET A 7 11.31 -18.26 -66.18
CA MET A 7 12.00 -17.22 -65.49
C MET A 7 11.09 -16.48 -64.48
N LEU A 8 9.82 -16.26 -64.82
CA LEU A 8 8.87 -15.63 -63.93
C LEU A 8 8.55 -16.52 -62.73
N ALA A 9 8.50 -17.83 -62.89
CA ALA A 9 8.29 -18.79 -61.79
C ALA A 9 9.50 -18.85 -60.84
N LEU A 10 10.73 -18.70 -61.38
CA LEU A 10 11.95 -18.74 -60.60
C LEU A 10 12.12 -17.48 -59.69
N THR A 11 11.61 -16.33 -60.12
CA THR A 11 11.65 -15.08 -59.32
C THR A 11 10.62 -15.06 -58.23
N LEU A 12 9.53 -15.81 -58.30
CA LEU A 12 8.52 -15.94 -57.26
C LEU A 12 8.96 -16.85 -56.09
N LEU A 13 9.93 -17.76 -56.32
CA LEU A 13 10.41 -18.66 -55.27
C LEU A 13 11.45 -18.04 -54.32
N THR A 14 12.02 -16.89 -54.67
CA THR A 14 13.09 -16.25 -53.86
C THR A 14 12.60 -15.17 -52.89
N SER A 15 11.30 -14.84 -52.86
CA SER A 15 10.72 -13.82 -52.02
C SER A 15 10.15 -14.31 -50.68
N GLY A 16 10.53 -15.51 -50.26
CA GLY A 16 9.94 -16.18 -49.07
C GLY A 16 10.81 -16.30 -47.83
N THR A 17 11.92 -15.58 -47.71
CA THR A 17 12.63 -15.54 -46.43
C THR A 17 12.22 -14.28 -45.66
N VAL A 18 11.06 -14.33 -45.05
CA VAL A 18 10.74 -13.45 -43.95
C VAL A 18 11.71 -13.81 -42.82
N TRP A 19 12.71 -13.01 -42.66
CA TRP A 19 13.50 -12.99 -41.42
C TRP A 19 12.55 -12.53 -40.33
N GLY A 20 12.06 -13.48 -39.53
CA GLY A 20 11.46 -13.12 -38.25
C GLY A 20 12.54 -12.41 -37.43
N GLU A 21 12.41 -11.13 -37.27
CA GLU A 21 13.18 -10.42 -36.24
C GLU A 21 12.87 -11.12 -34.91
N ASP A 22 13.87 -11.81 -34.38
CA ASP A 22 13.87 -12.19 -32.98
C ASP A 22 13.75 -10.87 -32.21
N PHE A 23 12.53 -10.55 -31.82
CA PHE A 23 12.33 -9.53 -30.79
C PHE A 23 13.21 -9.96 -29.61
N PRO A 24 14.15 -9.11 -29.17
CA PRO A 24 14.87 -9.41 -27.96
C PRO A 24 13.79 -9.69 -26.92
N LYS A 25 13.76 -10.90 -26.39
CA LYS A 25 13.06 -11.19 -25.16
C LYS A 25 13.70 -10.26 -24.14
N ASP A 26 13.12 -9.06 -24.07
CA ASP A 26 13.33 -8.19 -22.97
C ASP A 26 12.91 -9.03 -21.76
N SER A 27 13.91 -9.68 -21.19
CA SER A 27 13.72 -10.39 -19.94
C SER A 27 13.24 -9.31 -19.00
N LEU A 28 11.92 -9.27 -18.80
CA LEU A 28 11.32 -8.49 -17.75
C LEU A 28 12.23 -8.75 -16.56
N LYS A 29 13.06 -7.80 -16.21
CA LYS A 29 13.80 -7.82 -14.95
C LYS A 29 12.71 -8.00 -13.91
N VAL A 30 12.53 -9.24 -13.49
CA VAL A 30 11.74 -9.52 -12.30
C VAL A 30 12.50 -8.80 -11.20
N VAL A 31 12.06 -7.58 -10.90
CA VAL A 31 12.50 -6.89 -9.70
C VAL A 31 11.89 -7.72 -8.59
N ASP A 32 12.73 -8.50 -7.95
CA ASP A 32 12.40 -9.20 -6.72
C ASP A 32 12.07 -8.10 -5.71
N MET A 33 10.79 -7.76 -5.62
CA MET A 33 10.34 -6.82 -4.62
C MET A 33 10.42 -7.54 -3.29
N GLU A 34 11.17 -6.98 -2.35
CA GLU A 34 11.21 -7.46 -0.98
C GLU A 34 9.78 -7.71 -0.50
N GLU A 35 9.55 -8.90 -0.01
CA GLU A 35 8.23 -9.31 0.44
C GLU A 35 7.81 -8.45 1.64
N VAL A 36 6.79 -7.63 1.42
CA VAL A 36 6.27 -6.74 2.47
C VAL A 36 5.50 -7.58 3.48
N VAL A 37 6.05 -7.69 4.68
CA VAL A 37 5.42 -8.38 5.81
C VAL A 37 4.60 -7.38 6.62
N VAL A 38 3.32 -7.66 6.82
CA VAL A 38 2.44 -6.85 7.68
C VAL A 38 2.59 -7.32 9.13
N ILE A 39 3.13 -6.48 9.99
CA ILE A 39 3.26 -6.76 11.43
C ILE A 39 2.01 -6.29 12.22
N ALA A 40 0.97 -5.88 11.53
CA ALA A 40 -0.26 -5.37 12.16
C ALA A 40 -1.05 -6.43 12.96
N THR A 41 -0.60 -7.68 12.98
CA THR A 41 -1.19 -8.73 13.83
C THR A 41 -0.30 -8.97 15.05
N PRO A 42 -0.82 -8.86 16.28
CA PRO A 42 -0.02 -9.00 17.50
C PRO A 42 0.69 -10.35 17.67
N LYS A 43 0.38 -11.33 16.83
CA LYS A 43 0.85 -12.72 16.99
C LYS A 43 1.53 -13.33 15.78
N GLU A 44 1.41 -12.79 14.59
CA GLU A 44 1.96 -13.43 13.39
C GLU A 44 2.38 -12.41 12.34
N ASN A 45 3.63 -12.50 11.90
CA ASN A 45 4.11 -11.83 10.70
C ASN A 45 3.52 -12.56 9.49
N ARG A 46 2.41 -12.09 8.97
CA ARG A 46 1.79 -12.64 7.76
C ARG A 46 2.18 -11.80 6.55
N LYS A 47 2.45 -12.49 5.47
CA LYS A 47 2.68 -11.85 4.18
C LYS A 47 1.43 -11.10 3.74
N LEU A 48 1.58 -9.87 3.26
CA LEU A 48 0.47 -9.05 2.79
C LEU A 48 -0.42 -9.79 1.79
N ARG A 49 0.17 -10.63 0.96
CA ARG A 49 -0.52 -11.45 -0.04
C ARG A 49 -1.46 -12.51 0.55
N GLU A 50 -1.18 -12.97 1.75
CA GLU A 50 -1.95 -14.02 2.43
C GLU A 50 -3.10 -13.45 3.27
N LEU A 51 -3.12 -12.14 3.47
CA LEU A 51 -4.17 -11.50 4.25
C LEU A 51 -5.41 -11.26 3.37
N PRO A 52 -6.60 -11.73 3.78
CA PRO A 52 -7.85 -11.45 3.07
C PRO A 52 -8.34 -10.01 3.33
N ILE A 53 -7.42 -9.07 3.55
CA ILE A 53 -7.71 -7.70 3.98
C ILE A 53 -6.93 -6.75 3.08
N ALA A 54 -7.58 -5.67 2.65
CA ALA A 54 -6.90 -4.61 1.94
C ALA A 54 -6.04 -3.81 2.92
N ALA A 55 -4.74 -3.96 2.83
CA ALA A 55 -3.77 -3.22 3.61
C ALA A 55 -2.91 -2.31 2.73
N THR A 56 -2.45 -1.20 3.29
CA THR A 56 -1.43 -0.34 2.71
C THR A 56 -0.33 -0.18 3.74
N VAL A 57 0.88 -0.52 3.34
CA VAL A 57 2.07 -0.43 4.19
C VAL A 57 2.95 0.70 3.68
N LEU A 58 3.30 1.60 4.57
CA LEU A 58 4.19 2.72 4.30
C LEU A 58 5.47 2.54 5.12
N SER A 59 6.57 2.29 4.44
CA SER A 59 7.90 2.26 5.04
C SER A 59 8.42 3.66 5.32
N GLN A 60 9.44 3.79 6.16
CA GLN A 60 10.10 5.05 6.45
C GLN A 60 10.55 5.78 5.18
N GLU A 61 11.12 5.05 4.21
CA GLU A 61 11.56 5.60 2.93
C GLU A 61 10.40 6.20 2.14
N ASN A 62 9.28 5.48 2.05
CA ASN A 62 8.08 5.97 1.38
C ASN A 62 7.47 7.19 2.06
N MET A 63 7.52 7.24 3.40
CA MET A 63 7.04 8.40 4.16
C MET A 63 7.92 9.62 3.93
N CYS A 64 9.24 9.46 3.93
CA CYS A 64 10.18 10.54 3.63
C CYS A 64 10.01 11.05 2.19
N ALA A 65 9.90 10.16 1.20
CA ALA A 65 9.71 10.52 -0.19
C ALA A 65 8.41 11.30 -0.43
N ASN A 66 7.36 10.98 0.29
CA ASN A 66 6.05 11.65 0.20
C ASN A 66 5.85 12.77 1.23
N GLN A 67 6.88 13.13 1.99
CA GLN A 67 6.83 14.18 3.03
C GLN A 67 5.69 13.98 4.04
N VAL A 68 5.48 12.76 4.49
CA VAL A 68 4.46 12.41 5.49
C VAL A 68 4.98 12.76 6.88
N HIS A 69 4.50 13.84 7.45
CA HIS A 69 4.88 14.29 8.79
C HIS A 69 3.77 14.10 9.84
N SER A 70 2.55 13.81 9.40
CA SER A 70 1.40 13.65 10.31
C SER A 70 0.41 12.62 9.75
N VAL A 71 -0.48 12.13 10.62
CA VAL A 71 -1.58 11.23 10.23
C VAL A 71 -2.45 11.83 9.13
N LYS A 72 -2.65 13.14 9.14
CA LYS A 72 -3.47 13.84 8.14
C LYS A 72 -2.93 13.70 6.72
N ASN A 73 -1.61 13.68 6.56
CA ASN A 73 -0.96 13.56 5.24
C ASN A 73 -1.20 12.19 4.59
N LEU A 74 -1.59 11.18 5.36
CA LEU A 74 -1.94 9.85 4.84
C LEU A 74 -3.14 9.88 3.89
N THR A 75 -4.02 10.87 4.01
CA THR A 75 -5.22 11.00 3.16
C THR A 75 -4.88 11.07 1.68
N GLY A 76 -3.77 11.68 1.31
CA GLY A 76 -3.35 11.81 -0.09
C GLY A 76 -2.71 10.54 -0.67
N ILE A 77 -2.25 9.63 0.18
CA ILE A 77 -1.44 8.47 -0.22
C ILE A 77 -2.23 7.18 -0.11
N VAL A 78 -3.01 7.03 0.96
CA VAL A 78 -3.77 5.79 1.22
C VAL A 78 -5.13 5.88 0.56
N PRO A 79 -5.46 4.97 -0.36
CA PRO A 79 -6.77 4.98 -1.03
C PRO A 79 -7.90 4.70 -0.03
N ASN A 80 -9.03 5.39 -0.21
CA ASN A 80 -10.22 5.29 0.65
C ASN A 80 -10.01 5.67 2.13
N LEU A 81 -8.94 6.37 2.44
CA LEU A 81 -8.71 7.01 3.73
C LEU A 81 -9.01 8.50 3.59
N PHE A 82 -9.81 9.04 4.51
CA PHE A 82 -10.13 10.46 4.55
C PHE A 82 -10.04 10.96 5.99
N ILE A 83 -9.22 11.98 6.20
CA ILE A 83 -9.01 12.61 7.50
C ILE A 83 -9.23 14.12 7.32
N PRO A 84 -10.45 14.61 7.55
CA PRO A 84 -10.74 16.03 7.41
C PRO A 84 -10.02 16.84 8.49
N ASP A 85 -9.49 17.99 8.10
CA ASP A 85 -8.95 18.95 9.03
C ASP A 85 -10.04 19.94 9.46
N TYR A 86 -10.42 19.87 10.72
CA TYR A 86 -11.39 20.79 11.31
C TYR A 86 -10.73 22.00 12.01
N GLY A 87 -9.42 22.18 11.84
CA GLY A 87 -8.68 23.26 12.49
C GLY A 87 -8.38 23.04 13.98
N SER A 88 -8.78 21.90 14.53
CA SER A 88 -8.53 21.55 15.93
C SER A 88 -8.01 20.12 16.05
N LYS A 89 -6.98 19.93 16.85
CA LYS A 89 -6.44 18.59 17.18
C LYS A 89 -7.43 17.74 17.98
N LEU A 90 -8.29 18.37 18.76
CA LEU A 90 -9.26 17.68 19.62
C LEU A 90 -10.38 16.99 18.85
N THR A 91 -10.62 17.37 17.60
CA THR A 91 -11.75 16.89 16.79
C THR A 91 -11.30 16.03 15.59
N THR A 92 -10.13 15.45 15.64
CA THR A 92 -9.62 14.59 14.57
C THR A 92 -10.57 13.42 14.33
N SER A 93 -10.99 13.24 13.10
CA SER A 93 -11.88 12.15 12.68
C SER A 93 -11.25 11.41 11.53
N ILE A 94 -11.26 10.09 11.60
CA ILE A 94 -10.69 9.22 10.56
C ILE A 94 -11.84 8.44 9.93
N TYR A 95 -11.89 8.46 8.59
CA TYR A 95 -12.85 7.72 7.80
C TYR A 95 -12.12 6.75 6.87
N ILE A 96 -12.51 5.49 6.91
CA ILE A 96 -12.03 4.47 5.97
C ILE A 96 -13.24 3.92 5.23
N ARG A 97 -13.24 4.01 3.89
CA ARG A 97 -14.37 3.61 3.05
C ARG A 97 -15.70 4.28 3.44
N GLY A 98 -15.63 5.51 3.95
CA GLY A 98 -16.80 6.25 4.43
C GLY A 98 -17.23 5.89 5.87
N ILE A 99 -16.67 4.85 6.47
CA ILE A 99 -16.95 4.48 7.86
C ILE A 99 -16.04 5.27 8.78
N GLY A 100 -16.64 6.12 9.59
CA GLY A 100 -15.92 6.97 10.54
C GLY A 100 -16.89 7.56 11.56
N SER A 101 -16.36 8.29 12.53
CA SER A 101 -17.19 8.97 13.53
C SER A 101 -16.62 10.35 13.85
N ARG A 102 -17.42 11.38 13.71
CA ARG A 102 -17.07 12.75 14.07
C ARG A 102 -17.28 13.03 15.55
N ILE A 103 -18.37 12.51 16.09
CA ILE A 103 -18.80 12.68 17.47
C ILE A 103 -18.57 11.34 18.16
N ASN A 104 -18.53 11.20 19.40
CA ASN A 104 -18.35 9.95 20.13
C ASN A 104 -16.99 9.21 19.86
N THR A 105 -17.00 7.93 20.15
CA THR A 105 -15.82 7.05 20.03
C THR A 105 -15.38 6.87 18.57
N PRO A 106 -14.08 6.76 18.31
CA PRO A 106 -13.59 6.52 16.96
C PRO A 106 -14.10 5.18 16.41
N SER A 107 -14.35 5.14 15.10
CA SER A 107 -14.72 3.91 14.38
C SER A 107 -13.52 3.26 13.70
N VAL A 108 -12.42 3.98 13.62
CA VAL A 108 -11.12 3.52 13.12
C VAL A 108 -10.16 3.54 14.28
N GLY A 109 -9.52 2.40 14.54
CA GLY A 109 -8.55 2.26 15.61
C GLY A 109 -7.20 2.87 15.22
N LEU A 110 -6.52 3.47 16.18
CA LEU A 110 -5.12 3.84 16.08
C LEU A 110 -4.34 3.10 17.16
N TYR A 111 -3.32 2.38 16.71
CA TYR A 111 -2.40 1.65 17.59
C TYR A 111 -0.99 2.14 17.34
N VAL A 112 -0.29 2.42 18.41
CA VAL A 112 1.12 2.82 18.38
C VAL A 112 1.88 1.79 19.20
N ASP A 113 2.81 1.06 18.57
CA ASP A 113 3.54 -0.06 19.19
C ASP A 113 2.61 -1.03 19.94
N ASN A 114 1.50 -1.42 19.30
CA ASN A 114 0.44 -2.28 19.85
C ASN A 114 -0.35 -1.69 21.02
N ILE A 115 -0.15 -0.41 21.39
CA ILE A 115 -0.92 0.27 22.41
C ILE A 115 -2.09 1.02 21.74
N PRO A 116 -3.35 0.75 22.13
CA PRO A 116 -4.50 1.41 21.53
C PRO A 116 -4.62 2.87 22.03
N TYR A 117 -4.76 3.78 21.07
CA TYR A 117 -5.14 5.16 21.35
C TYR A 117 -6.67 5.28 21.29
N ILE A 118 -7.28 5.52 22.43
CA ILE A 118 -8.74 5.52 22.57
C ILE A 118 -9.32 6.89 22.26
N ASP A 119 -8.60 7.94 22.62
CA ASP A 119 -9.06 9.31 22.48
C ASP A 119 -8.69 9.87 21.10
N LYS A 120 -9.65 10.50 20.43
CA LYS A 120 -9.45 11.16 19.14
C LYS A 120 -8.47 12.33 19.20
N SER A 121 -8.36 12.99 20.35
CA SER A 121 -7.39 14.09 20.55
C SER A 121 -5.95 13.63 20.40
N ALA A 122 -5.69 12.36 20.68
CA ALA A 122 -4.38 11.75 20.55
C ALA A 122 -4.04 11.31 19.11
N PHE A 123 -4.96 11.44 18.15
CA PHE A 123 -4.75 10.98 16.78
C PHE A 123 -3.97 11.97 15.90
N ASP A 124 -3.87 13.23 16.34
CA ASP A 124 -3.12 14.25 15.61
C ASP A 124 -1.77 14.50 16.26
N PHE A 125 -0.80 13.67 15.94
CA PHE A 125 0.59 13.83 16.36
C PHE A 125 1.53 13.82 15.15
N ASN A 126 2.67 14.45 15.31
CA ASN A 126 3.70 14.46 14.30
C ASN A 126 4.54 13.19 14.39
N TYR A 127 4.88 12.64 13.27
CA TYR A 127 5.71 11.46 13.18
C TYR A 127 7.19 11.82 13.25
N CYS A 128 7.88 11.28 14.24
CA CYS A 128 9.32 11.31 14.33
C CYS A 128 9.79 9.86 14.51
N ASP A 129 10.80 9.46 13.77
CA ASP A 129 11.46 8.14 13.90
C ASP A 129 10.51 6.92 13.75
N ILE A 130 9.55 7.03 12.87
CA ILE A 130 8.63 5.93 12.58
C ILE A 130 9.30 4.97 11.60
N GLU A 131 9.30 3.70 11.95
CA GLU A 131 9.73 2.62 11.08
C GLU A 131 8.72 2.37 9.98
N ARG A 132 7.43 2.27 10.38
CA ARG A 132 6.38 1.85 9.46
C ARG A 132 4.99 2.26 9.93
N ILE A 133 4.11 2.50 8.95
CA ILE A 133 2.68 2.68 9.17
C ILE A 133 1.93 1.65 8.34
N ASP A 134 1.07 0.87 8.99
CA ASP A 134 0.19 -0.07 8.31
C ASP A 134 -1.26 0.43 8.43
N VAL A 135 -1.94 0.57 7.30
CA VAL A 135 -3.36 0.95 7.24
C VAL A 135 -4.18 -0.23 6.75
N LEU A 136 -4.93 -0.85 7.66
CA LEU A 136 -5.84 -1.96 7.37
C LEU A 136 -7.24 -1.41 7.11
N ARG A 137 -7.75 -1.65 5.91
CA ARG A 137 -9.03 -1.12 5.44
C ARG A 137 -10.11 -2.19 5.51
N GLY A 138 -10.91 -2.14 6.55
CA GLY A 138 -12.01 -3.07 6.81
C GLY A 138 -12.10 -3.44 8.29
N PRO A 139 -13.16 -4.12 8.70
CA PRO A 139 -13.40 -4.43 10.10
C PRO A 139 -12.33 -5.34 10.69
N GLN A 140 -11.76 -4.92 11.81
CA GLN A 140 -10.71 -5.63 12.55
C GLN A 140 -11.12 -5.96 13.99
N GLY A 141 -12.43 -5.95 14.28
CA GLY A 141 -12.95 -6.11 15.63
C GLY A 141 -12.60 -7.42 16.32
N THR A 142 -12.35 -8.49 15.55
CA THR A 142 -12.01 -9.80 16.11
C THR A 142 -10.60 -9.85 16.72
N LEU A 143 -9.67 -9.10 16.18
CA LEU A 143 -8.27 -9.08 16.63
C LEU A 143 -7.97 -7.89 17.55
N TYR A 144 -8.53 -6.74 17.23
CA TYR A 144 -8.21 -5.47 17.90
C TYR A 144 -9.36 -4.94 18.78
N GLY A 145 -10.50 -5.63 18.78
CA GLY A 145 -11.63 -5.29 19.63
C GLY A 145 -12.38 -4.02 19.20
N ARG A 146 -12.77 -3.21 20.19
CA ARG A 146 -13.58 -2.01 19.94
C ARG A 146 -12.90 -0.95 19.11
N ASN A 147 -13.68 -0.08 18.48
CA ASN A 147 -13.21 1.07 17.70
C ASN A 147 -12.50 0.72 16.38
N THR A 148 -12.61 -0.52 15.89
CA THR A 148 -11.95 -0.98 14.65
C THR A 148 -12.94 -1.48 13.61
N MET A 149 -14.15 -0.92 13.60
CA MET A 149 -15.21 -1.29 12.66
C MET A 149 -14.92 -0.82 11.22
N GLY A 150 -14.35 0.37 11.06
CA GLY A 150 -13.98 0.92 9.74
C GLY A 150 -12.60 0.44 9.27
N GLY A 151 -11.72 0.14 10.20
CA GLY A 151 -10.35 -0.24 9.93
C GLY A 151 -9.42 0.06 11.09
N LEU A 152 -8.12 -0.06 10.80
CA LEU A 152 -7.06 0.10 11.77
C LEU A 152 -5.88 0.83 11.15
N ILE A 153 -5.26 1.71 11.90
CA ILE A 153 -3.96 2.30 11.60
C ILE A 153 -3.00 1.85 12.69
N THR A 154 -1.94 1.17 12.30
CA THR A 154 -0.85 0.80 13.22
C THR A 154 0.40 1.56 12.87
N VAL A 155 1.05 2.09 13.89
CA VAL A 155 2.30 2.83 13.79
C VAL A 155 3.34 2.07 14.59
N SER A 156 4.44 1.72 13.94
CA SER A 156 5.59 1.08 14.59
C SER A 156 6.76 2.06 14.61
N TYR A 157 7.34 2.25 15.78
CA TYR A 157 8.55 3.06 15.93
C TYR A 157 9.81 2.22 15.85
N THR A 158 10.90 2.81 15.36
CA THR A 158 12.22 2.22 15.51
C THR A 158 12.58 2.20 17.00
N HIS A 159 12.62 1.02 17.59
CA HIS A 159 13.08 0.91 18.97
C HIS A 159 14.56 1.22 19.06
N LEU A 160 14.88 2.38 19.58
CA LEU A 160 16.20 2.61 20.11
C LEU A 160 16.31 1.74 21.37
N THR A 161 16.96 0.57 21.24
CA THR A 161 17.45 -0.14 22.41
C THR A 161 18.46 0.78 23.07
N LEU A 162 18.06 1.40 24.18
CA LEU A 162 19.00 2.10 25.05
C LEU A 162 20.07 1.09 25.49
N PRO A 163 21.32 1.46 25.39
CA PRO A 163 22.42 0.59 25.78
C PRO A 163 22.41 0.30 27.28
#